data_afb396f933a8c212d2055084ecfe726c
#
_entry.id   afb396f933a8c212d2055084ecfe726c
#
_cell.length_a   1.000
_cell.length_b   1.000
_cell.length_c   1.000
_cell.angle_alpha   90.00
_cell.angle_beta   90.00
_cell.angle_gamma   90.00
#
_symmetry.space_group_name_H-M   'P 1'
#
loop_
_entity.id
_entity.type
_entity.pdbx_description
1 polymer ?
#
loop_
_entity_poly.entity_id
_entity_poly.type
_entity_poly.pdbx_seq_one_letter_code
_entity_poly.pdbx_strand_id
1 'polypeptide(L)'
;DLLNKIPCKKLSTKKLKPLTYLKYIILLVTVILLPVLVVNDVGMGDPFFCKYICPQGVLEGAIPLSAIDEGIRSALGNKFIQKLIILIIVVVLSVVFYRPFCKWICPLGAFYGLMNKVSLLGIKVDKHKCVSCGKCARACKMDVDVVKTPNSTECIRCGKCITACPTDAISFHY
;
A
#
# COMPACT_ATOMS: atom_id res chain seq x y z
N ASP A 1 -3.57 -9.76 1.44
CA ASP A 1 -4.49 -10.10 2.55
C ASP A 1 -4.46 -11.58 2.90
N LEU A 2 -4.37 -12.47 1.90
CA LEU A 2 -4.32 -13.92 2.11
C LEU A 2 -3.07 -14.34 2.90
N LEU A 3 -1.90 -13.87 2.50
CA LEU A 3 -0.63 -14.13 3.18
C LEU A 3 -0.63 -13.67 4.64
N ASN A 4 -1.33 -12.59 4.93
CA ASN A 4 -1.47 -12.09 6.30
C ASN A 4 -2.43 -12.93 7.18
N LYS A 5 -3.11 -13.95 6.63
CA LYS A 5 -3.90 -14.92 7.42
C LYS A 5 -3.04 -16.01 8.05
N ILE A 6 -1.80 -16.20 7.59
CA ILE A 6 -0.86 -17.18 8.14
C ILE A 6 -0.64 -16.85 9.63
N PRO A 7 -0.69 -17.83 10.55
CA PRO A 7 -0.56 -17.63 11.99
C PRO A 7 0.90 -17.36 12.39
N CYS A 8 1.43 -16.20 12.01
CA CYS A 8 2.74 -15.70 12.42
C CYS A 8 2.59 -14.52 13.37
N LYS A 9 3.61 -14.28 14.20
CA LYS A 9 3.67 -13.11 15.10
C LYS A 9 3.70 -11.83 14.24
N LYS A 10 2.58 -11.09 14.26
CA LYS A 10 2.43 -9.87 13.47
C LYS A 10 2.97 -8.67 14.22
N LEU A 11 3.77 -7.88 13.53
CA LEU A 11 4.35 -6.68 14.10
C LEU A 11 3.51 -5.46 13.74
N SER A 12 3.25 -4.62 14.76
CA SER A 12 2.61 -3.32 14.56
C SER A 12 3.61 -2.34 13.94
N THR A 13 3.14 -1.59 12.94
CA THR A 13 3.94 -0.60 12.22
C THR A 13 3.90 0.78 12.88
N LYS A 14 3.37 0.91 14.11
CA LYS A 14 3.24 2.21 14.82
C LYS A 14 4.57 2.93 14.98
N LYS A 15 5.66 2.20 15.24
CA LYS A 15 7.01 2.77 15.36
C LYS A 15 7.61 3.19 14.00
N LEU A 16 7.11 2.64 12.90
CA LEU A 16 7.59 2.87 11.53
C LEU A 16 6.74 3.92 10.78
N LYS A 17 5.98 4.75 11.50
CA LYS A 17 5.19 5.84 10.90
C LYS A 17 6.00 6.77 9.98
N PRO A 18 7.24 7.21 10.32
CA PRO A 18 8.00 8.08 9.42
C PRO A 18 8.29 7.42 8.07
N LEU A 19 8.36 6.09 8.01
CA LEU A 19 8.58 5.36 6.76
C LEU A 19 7.41 5.51 5.76
N THR A 20 6.21 5.90 6.22
CA THR A 20 5.07 6.16 5.32
C THR A 20 5.27 7.39 4.44
N TYR A 21 6.16 8.31 4.83
CA TYR A 21 6.53 9.46 3.98
C TYR A 21 7.38 9.05 2.77
N LEU A 22 8.07 7.90 2.85
CA LEU A 22 8.91 7.40 1.76
C LEU A 22 8.12 7.22 0.46
N LYS A 23 6.88 6.72 0.52
CA LYS A 23 6.02 6.55 -0.66
C LYS A 23 5.72 7.88 -1.38
N TYR A 24 5.63 9.00 -0.65
CA TYR A 24 5.40 10.33 -1.25
C TYR A 24 6.66 10.84 -1.93
N ILE A 25 7.84 10.59 -1.34
CA ILE A 25 9.13 10.91 -1.96
C ILE A 25 9.31 10.08 -3.24
N ILE A 26 9.02 8.78 -3.18
CA ILE A 26 9.06 7.90 -4.35
C ILE A 26 8.09 8.39 -5.42
N LEU A 27 6.84 8.75 -5.06
CA LEU A 27 5.87 9.30 -6.00
C LEU A 27 6.44 10.53 -6.73
N LEU A 28 6.96 11.49 -5.99
CA LEU A 28 7.48 12.75 -6.53
C LEU A 28 8.70 12.50 -7.42
N VAL A 29 9.65 11.69 -6.97
CA VAL A 29 10.91 11.45 -7.69
C VAL A 29 10.70 10.53 -8.91
N THR A 30 10.11 9.34 -8.70
CA THR A 30 10.09 8.30 -9.76
C THR A 30 8.92 8.41 -10.72
N VAL A 31 7.84 9.08 -10.34
CA VAL A 31 6.63 9.19 -11.19
C VAL A 31 6.50 10.59 -11.80
N ILE A 32 6.99 11.62 -11.13
CA ILE A 32 6.88 13.00 -11.62
C ILE A 32 8.23 13.48 -12.16
N LEU A 33 9.26 13.53 -11.31
CA LEU A 33 10.53 14.18 -11.64
C LEU A 33 11.31 13.43 -12.73
N LEU A 34 11.55 12.14 -12.53
CA LEU A 34 12.36 11.34 -13.47
C LEU A 34 11.76 11.24 -14.88
N PRO A 35 10.45 10.98 -15.09
CA PRO A 35 9.87 10.94 -16.41
C PRO A 35 9.86 12.30 -17.14
N VAL A 36 9.89 13.41 -16.39
CA VAL A 36 9.98 14.75 -16.97
C VAL A 36 11.42 15.10 -17.39
N LEU A 37 12.41 14.69 -16.58
CA LEU A 37 13.82 15.00 -16.81
C LEU A 37 14.49 14.03 -17.83
N VAL A 38 14.07 12.78 -17.82
CA VAL A 38 14.65 11.72 -18.67
C VAL A 38 13.60 11.29 -19.70
N VAL A 39 13.67 11.93 -20.84
CA VAL A 39 12.78 11.66 -21.99
C VAL A 39 13.53 10.79 -22.97
N ASN A 40 12.88 9.77 -23.51
CA ASN A 40 13.42 8.90 -24.56
C ASN A 40 13.51 9.63 -25.91
N ASP A 41 14.25 9.07 -26.88
CA ASP A 41 14.39 9.59 -28.23
C ASP A 41 13.05 9.84 -28.96
N VAL A 42 11.98 9.18 -28.49
CA VAL A 42 10.60 9.34 -29.00
C VAL A 42 9.81 10.44 -28.27
N GLY A 43 10.43 11.16 -27.33
CA GLY A 43 9.77 12.24 -26.58
C GLY A 43 8.87 11.75 -25.41
N MET A 44 8.89 10.45 -25.06
CA MET A 44 8.12 9.91 -23.95
C MET A 44 8.97 9.66 -22.72
N GLY A 45 8.46 9.99 -21.54
CA GLY A 45 9.09 9.72 -20.26
C GLY A 45 9.01 8.23 -19.90
N ASP A 46 10.13 7.63 -19.49
CA ASP A 46 10.17 6.24 -19.02
C ASP A 46 9.44 6.06 -17.68
N PRO A 47 8.61 5.03 -17.53
CA PRO A 47 7.94 4.72 -16.25
C PRO A 47 8.92 4.05 -15.27
N PHE A 48 9.85 4.82 -14.70
CA PHE A 48 10.95 4.32 -13.87
C PHE A 48 10.51 3.40 -12.73
N PHE A 49 9.45 3.79 -12.00
CA PHE A 49 8.95 2.96 -10.90
C PHE A 49 8.50 1.58 -11.37
N CYS A 50 7.69 1.53 -12.44
CA CYS A 50 7.18 0.26 -12.98
C CYS A 50 8.29 -0.58 -13.63
N LYS A 51 9.29 0.09 -14.24
CA LYS A 51 10.39 -0.56 -14.96
C LYS A 51 11.40 -1.21 -14.01
N TYR A 52 11.66 -0.63 -12.82
CA TYR A 52 12.75 -1.05 -11.93
C TYR A 52 12.32 -1.55 -10.56
N ILE A 53 11.24 -1.04 -9.98
CA ILE A 53 10.88 -1.26 -8.58
C ILE A 53 9.61 -2.09 -8.42
N CYS A 54 8.60 -1.88 -9.29
CA CYS A 54 7.30 -2.53 -9.12
C CYS A 54 7.35 -4.04 -9.39
N PRO A 55 7.04 -4.89 -8.40
CA PRO A 55 7.03 -6.34 -8.57
C PRO A 55 5.78 -6.86 -9.30
N GLN A 56 4.74 -6.01 -9.47
CA GLN A 56 3.45 -6.41 -10.04
C GLN A 56 3.59 -6.93 -11.47
N GLY A 57 4.43 -6.28 -12.29
CA GLY A 57 4.69 -6.72 -13.67
C GLY A 57 5.34 -8.10 -13.77
N VAL A 58 6.07 -8.53 -12.74
CA VAL A 58 6.60 -9.90 -12.68
C VAL A 58 5.51 -10.89 -12.27
N LEU A 59 4.71 -10.53 -11.26
CA LEU A 59 3.68 -11.43 -10.73
C LEU A 59 2.56 -11.69 -11.73
N GLU A 60 2.05 -10.65 -12.39
CA GLU A 60 0.90 -10.75 -13.30
C GLU A 60 1.29 -10.92 -14.77
N GLY A 61 2.48 -10.49 -15.16
CA GLY A 61 2.95 -10.54 -16.53
C GLY A 61 4.02 -11.58 -16.75
N ALA A 62 5.23 -11.35 -16.24
CA ALA A 62 6.39 -12.16 -16.61
C ALA A 62 6.29 -13.63 -16.18
N ILE A 63 5.75 -13.93 -15.00
CA ILE A 63 5.60 -15.33 -14.54
C ILE A 63 4.58 -16.09 -15.39
N PRO A 64 3.33 -15.64 -15.59
CA PRO A 64 2.37 -16.35 -16.42
C PRO A 64 2.83 -16.48 -17.89
N LEU A 65 3.37 -15.41 -18.47
CA LEU A 65 3.83 -15.44 -19.85
C LEU A 65 5.01 -16.38 -20.07
N SER A 66 5.98 -16.38 -19.17
CA SER A 66 7.15 -17.28 -19.25
C SER A 66 6.78 -18.74 -19.04
N ALA A 67 5.64 -19.04 -18.43
CA ALA A 67 5.12 -20.41 -18.30
C ALA A 67 4.51 -20.92 -19.61
N ILE A 68 3.99 -20.02 -20.47
CA ILE A 68 3.30 -20.34 -21.71
C ILE A 68 4.27 -20.31 -22.90
N ASP A 69 5.19 -19.36 -22.94
CA ASP A 69 6.07 -19.08 -24.09
C ASP A 69 7.55 -19.19 -23.72
N GLU A 70 8.25 -20.15 -24.39
CA GLU A 70 9.70 -20.38 -24.20
C GLU A 70 10.54 -19.22 -24.77
N GLY A 71 10.08 -18.53 -25.81
CA GLY A 71 10.76 -17.36 -26.37
C GLY A 71 10.85 -16.23 -25.36
N ILE A 72 9.79 -15.99 -24.60
CA ILE A 72 9.77 -14.99 -23.52
C ILE A 72 10.70 -15.43 -22.37
N ARG A 73 10.70 -16.72 -22.02
CA ARG A 73 11.59 -17.25 -21.00
C ARG A 73 13.08 -17.01 -21.31
N SER A 74 13.48 -17.20 -22.57
CA SER A 74 14.85 -16.96 -23.01
C SER A 74 15.24 -15.48 -23.02
N ALA A 75 14.26 -14.58 -23.22
CA ALA A 75 14.43 -13.13 -23.22
C ALA A 75 14.47 -12.48 -21.80
N LEU A 76 14.18 -13.26 -20.74
CA LEU A 76 14.24 -12.78 -19.37
C LEU A 76 15.67 -12.49 -18.95
N GLY A 77 16.01 -11.21 -18.85
CA GLY A 77 17.36 -10.73 -18.47
C GLY A 77 17.50 -10.36 -16.98
N ASN A 78 18.60 -9.73 -16.63
CA ASN A 78 18.94 -9.31 -15.25
C ASN A 78 17.84 -8.48 -14.56
N LYS A 79 17.05 -7.70 -15.31
CA LYS A 79 15.93 -6.92 -14.75
C LYS A 79 14.81 -7.79 -14.20
N PHE A 80 14.59 -8.96 -14.76
CA PHE A 80 13.65 -9.93 -14.22
C PHE A 80 14.12 -10.47 -12.89
N ILE A 81 15.39 -10.86 -12.78
CA ILE A 81 15.98 -11.38 -11.53
C ILE A 81 15.90 -10.33 -10.43
N GLN A 82 16.23 -9.07 -10.71
CA GLN A 82 16.12 -7.96 -9.77
C GLN A 82 14.70 -7.82 -9.23
N LYS A 83 13.71 -7.79 -10.11
CA LYS A 83 12.29 -7.66 -9.71
C LYS A 83 11.77 -8.90 -8.99
N LEU A 84 12.26 -10.09 -9.34
CA LEU A 84 11.92 -11.33 -8.65
C LEU A 84 12.41 -11.31 -7.20
N ILE A 85 13.62 -10.81 -6.96
CA ILE A 85 14.16 -10.63 -5.60
C ILE A 85 13.27 -9.66 -4.81
N ILE A 86 12.91 -8.51 -5.41
CA ILE A 86 11.99 -7.54 -4.78
C ILE A 86 10.65 -8.19 -4.47
N LEU A 87 10.09 -8.99 -5.39
CA LEU A 87 8.84 -9.72 -5.18
C LEU A 87 8.94 -10.65 -3.98
N ILE A 88 10.01 -11.45 -3.88
CA ILE A 88 10.22 -12.38 -2.76
C ILE A 88 10.29 -11.60 -1.43
N ILE A 89 11.06 -10.52 -1.38
CA ILE A 89 11.16 -9.66 -0.19
C ILE A 89 9.77 -9.12 0.21
N VAL A 90 9.00 -8.61 -0.75
CA VAL A 90 7.65 -8.07 -0.50
C VAL A 90 6.71 -9.17 0.01
N VAL A 91 6.78 -10.38 -0.54
CA VAL A 91 5.98 -11.53 -0.11
C VAL A 91 6.32 -11.90 1.34
N VAL A 92 7.59 -12.03 1.69
CA VAL A 92 8.05 -12.32 3.06
C VAL A 92 7.59 -11.23 4.03
N LEU A 93 7.80 -9.96 3.67
CA LEU A 93 7.34 -8.83 4.49
C LEU A 93 5.81 -8.82 4.66
N SER A 94 5.05 -9.27 3.66
CA SER A 94 3.58 -9.31 3.71
C SER A 94 3.02 -10.38 4.65
N VAL A 95 3.83 -11.37 5.05
CA VAL A 95 3.48 -12.34 6.09
C VAL A 95 3.54 -11.68 7.47
N VAL A 96 4.55 -10.84 7.72
CA VAL A 96 4.82 -10.20 9.02
C VAL A 96 4.03 -8.90 9.18
N PHE A 97 4.03 -8.06 8.14
CA PHE A 97 3.36 -6.74 8.14
C PHE A 97 2.12 -6.76 7.26
N TYR A 98 1.13 -5.95 7.63
CA TYR A 98 -0.06 -5.78 6.81
C TYR A 98 0.21 -4.76 5.69
N ARG A 99 0.15 -5.24 4.42
CA ARG A 99 0.33 -4.44 3.20
C ARG A 99 1.59 -3.55 3.19
N PRO A 100 2.80 -4.08 3.45
CA PRO A 100 4.01 -3.26 3.60
C PRO A 100 4.37 -2.48 2.33
N PHE A 101 4.25 -3.09 1.16
CA PHE A 101 4.54 -2.45 -0.12
C PHE A 101 3.64 -1.23 -0.37
N CYS A 102 2.31 -1.38 -0.21
CA CYS A 102 1.37 -0.27 -0.40
C CYS A 102 1.53 0.84 0.63
N LYS A 103 1.98 0.48 1.86
CA LYS A 103 2.14 1.41 2.97
C LYS A 103 3.38 2.28 2.85
N TRP A 104 4.50 1.74 2.32
CA TRP A 104 5.80 2.40 2.38
C TRP A 104 6.42 2.75 1.03
N ILE A 105 6.14 1.95 -0.01
CA ILE A 105 6.88 2.04 -1.28
C ILE A 105 5.98 2.44 -2.46
N CYS A 106 4.73 1.98 -2.49
CA CYS A 106 3.88 2.13 -3.67
C CYS A 106 3.41 3.59 -3.88
N PRO A 107 3.76 4.25 -5.00
CA PRO A 107 3.31 5.60 -5.31
C PRO A 107 1.80 5.68 -5.53
N LEU A 108 1.18 4.62 -6.04
CA LEU A 108 -0.28 4.54 -6.16
C LEU A 108 -0.95 4.57 -4.78
N GLY A 109 -0.33 3.91 -3.77
CA GLY A 109 -0.77 3.98 -2.38
C GLY A 109 -0.64 5.38 -1.78
N ALA A 110 0.35 6.16 -2.21
CA ALA A 110 0.49 7.57 -1.84
C ALA A 110 -0.63 8.42 -2.46
N PHE A 111 -0.89 8.22 -3.75
CA PHE A 111 -1.95 8.93 -4.47
C PHE A 111 -3.33 8.69 -3.86
N TYR A 112 -3.71 7.42 -3.62
CA TYR A 112 -4.97 7.11 -2.96
C TYR A 112 -5.04 7.65 -1.52
N GLY A 113 -3.91 7.67 -0.82
CA GLY A 113 -3.83 8.28 0.51
C GLY A 113 -4.15 9.78 0.49
N LEU A 114 -3.68 10.53 -0.52
CA LEU A 114 -4.02 11.94 -0.71
C LEU A 114 -5.51 12.11 -1.05
N MET A 115 -6.05 11.26 -1.92
CA MET A 115 -7.48 11.29 -2.28
C MET A 115 -8.40 10.99 -1.08
N ASN A 116 -7.92 10.30 -0.05
CA ASN A 116 -8.68 10.08 1.18
C ASN A 116 -9.12 11.37 1.89
N LYS A 117 -8.38 12.46 1.74
CA LYS A 117 -8.72 13.75 2.33
C LYS A 117 -9.87 14.45 1.61
N VAL A 118 -10.01 14.20 0.30
CA VAL A 118 -10.98 14.88 -0.59
C VAL A 118 -12.19 14.00 -0.88
N SER A 119 -12.17 12.75 -0.43
CA SER A 119 -13.21 11.77 -0.73
C SER A 119 -14.51 12.07 0.01
N LEU A 120 -15.61 11.97 -0.72
CA LEU A 120 -16.98 12.15 -0.21
C LEU A 120 -17.34 11.12 0.88
N LEU A 121 -16.93 9.86 0.70
CA LEU A 121 -17.11 8.83 1.72
C LEU A 121 -16.08 9.02 2.84
N GLY A 122 -16.54 9.29 4.04
CA GLY A 122 -15.70 9.47 5.22
C GLY A 122 -16.07 8.55 6.39
N ILE A 123 -15.21 8.50 7.40
CA ILE A 123 -15.52 7.90 8.70
C ILE A 123 -15.81 9.02 9.69
N LYS A 124 -16.95 8.97 10.34
CA LYS A 124 -17.36 9.88 11.41
C LYS A 124 -17.36 9.15 12.74
N VAL A 125 -16.84 9.82 13.77
CA VAL A 125 -16.85 9.33 15.15
C VAL A 125 -17.74 10.23 15.99
N ASP A 126 -18.78 9.65 16.57
CA ASP A 126 -19.64 10.35 17.52
C ASP A 126 -18.98 10.37 18.89
N LYS A 127 -18.55 11.57 19.33
CA LYS A 127 -17.87 11.76 20.60
C LYS A 127 -18.76 11.50 21.83
N HIS A 128 -20.07 11.67 21.69
CA HIS A 128 -21.04 11.44 22.78
C HIS A 128 -21.22 9.95 23.07
N LYS A 129 -21.18 9.11 22.03
CA LYS A 129 -21.28 7.64 22.16
C LYS A 129 -19.93 6.97 22.40
N CYS A 130 -18.82 7.67 22.17
CA CYS A 130 -17.48 7.10 22.26
C CYS A 130 -16.99 7.04 23.71
N VAL A 131 -16.83 5.83 24.24
CA VAL A 131 -16.29 5.56 25.58
C VAL A 131 -14.77 5.46 25.62
N SER A 132 -14.06 5.83 24.56
CA SER A 132 -12.60 5.84 24.48
C SER A 132 -11.89 4.52 24.82
N CYS A 133 -12.55 3.37 24.63
CA CYS A 133 -12.04 2.04 24.99
C CYS A 133 -10.87 1.54 24.12
N GLY A 134 -10.56 2.20 23.01
CA GLY A 134 -9.46 1.88 22.10
C GLY A 134 -9.58 0.57 21.30
N LYS A 135 -10.75 -0.12 21.33
CA LYS A 135 -10.97 -1.35 20.56
C LYS A 135 -10.83 -1.12 19.05
N CYS A 136 -11.35 0.00 18.53
CA CYS A 136 -11.25 0.38 17.12
C CYS A 136 -9.80 0.56 16.65
N ALA A 137 -8.94 1.18 17.47
CA ALA A 137 -7.52 1.34 17.16
C ALA A 137 -6.75 0.00 17.20
N ARG A 138 -7.13 -0.92 18.07
CA ARG A 138 -6.56 -2.28 18.12
C ARG A 138 -7.02 -3.16 16.96
N ALA A 139 -8.27 -2.99 16.51
CA ALA A 139 -8.84 -3.72 15.37
C ALA A 139 -8.27 -3.23 14.02
N CYS A 140 -7.67 -2.04 13.98
CA CYS A 140 -7.17 -1.44 12.77
C CYS A 140 -5.86 -2.09 12.31
N LYS A 141 -5.90 -2.85 11.21
CA LYS A 141 -4.70 -3.48 10.63
C LYS A 141 -3.71 -2.47 10.02
N MET A 142 -4.17 -1.25 9.72
CA MET A 142 -3.32 -0.17 9.21
C MET A 142 -2.68 0.67 10.32
N ASP A 143 -2.90 0.32 11.60
CA ASP A 143 -2.41 1.05 12.78
C ASP A 143 -2.87 2.53 12.85
N VAL A 144 -4.05 2.83 12.28
CA VAL A 144 -4.66 4.15 12.35
C VAL A 144 -5.49 4.27 13.62
N ASP A 145 -5.29 5.36 14.37
CA ASP A 145 -6.18 5.72 15.49
C ASP A 145 -7.38 6.51 14.95
N VAL A 146 -8.48 5.80 14.73
CA VAL A 146 -9.69 6.34 14.09
C VAL A 146 -10.34 7.43 14.95
N VAL A 147 -10.17 7.39 16.27
CA VAL A 147 -10.75 8.40 17.18
C VAL A 147 -10.01 9.74 17.04
N LYS A 148 -8.67 9.67 16.89
CA LYS A 148 -7.85 10.89 16.73
C LYS A 148 -7.82 11.41 15.29
N THR A 149 -7.74 10.49 14.33
CA THR A 149 -7.58 10.81 12.90
C THR A 149 -8.51 9.94 12.04
N PRO A 150 -9.82 10.20 12.01
CA PRO A 150 -10.80 9.34 11.34
C PRO A 150 -10.55 9.19 9.83
N ASN A 151 -10.14 10.27 9.15
CA ASN A 151 -9.87 10.29 7.70
C ASN A 151 -8.38 10.41 7.40
N SER A 152 -7.55 9.60 8.12
CA SER A 152 -6.11 9.51 7.85
C SER A 152 -5.84 9.06 6.41
N THR A 153 -4.75 9.58 5.82
CA THR A 153 -4.23 9.14 4.51
C THR A 153 -3.91 7.65 4.45
N GLU A 154 -3.68 7.01 5.60
CA GLU A 154 -3.40 5.57 5.70
C GLU A 154 -4.68 4.72 5.88
N CYS A 155 -5.85 5.33 6.00
CA CYS A 155 -7.11 4.61 6.18
C CYS A 155 -7.60 4.02 4.86
N ILE A 156 -7.78 2.70 4.80
CA ILE A 156 -8.33 1.99 3.64
C ILE A 156 -9.85 1.80 3.70
N ARG A 157 -10.51 2.43 4.65
CA ARG A 157 -11.98 2.39 4.86
C ARG A 157 -12.60 0.99 4.84
N CYS A 158 -11.91 0.02 5.44
CA CYS A 158 -12.34 -1.38 5.47
C CYS A 158 -13.50 -1.69 6.43
N GLY A 159 -13.96 -0.71 7.23
CA GLY A 159 -15.06 -0.84 8.18
C GLY A 159 -14.78 -1.61 9.47
N LYS A 160 -13.58 -2.21 9.65
CA LYS A 160 -13.27 -3.03 10.85
C LYS A 160 -13.36 -2.27 12.17
N CYS A 161 -13.13 -0.97 12.16
CA CYS A 161 -13.30 -0.12 13.33
C CYS A 161 -14.77 0.04 13.71
N ILE A 162 -15.68 0.02 12.73
CA ILE A 162 -17.14 0.09 12.93
C ILE A 162 -17.61 -1.18 13.61
N THR A 163 -17.30 -2.34 13.02
CA THR A 163 -17.70 -3.66 13.58
C THR A 163 -17.06 -3.96 14.95
N ALA A 164 -15.93 -3.34 15.28
CA ALA A 164 -15.27 -3.52 16.58
C ALA A 164 -15.78 -2.54 17.65
N CYS A 165 -16.62 -1.58 17.28
CA CYS A 165 -17.13 -0.58 18.22
C CYS A 165 -18.31 -1.14 19.04
N PRO A 166 -18.23 -1.23 20.37
CA PRO A 166 -19.33 -1.78 21.19
C PRO A 166 -20.47 -0.80 21.40
N THR A 167 -20.28 0.49 21.09
CA THR A 167 -21.26 1.56 21.30
C THR A 167 -21.77 2.16 20.01
N ASP A 168 -21.45 1.55 18.87
CA ASP A 168 -21.81 2.05 17.53
C ASP A 168 -21.51 3.55 17.31
N ALA A 169 -20.39 4.01 17.93
CA ALA A 169 -19.96 5.39 17.86
C ALA A 169 -19.26 5.74 16.53
N ILE A 170 -19.03 4.77 15.64
CA ILE A 170 -18.30 4.95 14.39
C ILE A 170 -19.20 4.56 13.23
N SER A 171 -19.37 5.47 12.28
CA SER A 171 -20.18 5.24 11.08
C SER A 171 -19.50 5.77 9.82
N PHE A 172 -19.92 5.28 8.66
CA PHE A 172 -19.63 5.94 7.39
C PHE A 172 -20.52 7.17 7.26
N HIS A 173 -20.00 8.18 6.59
CA HIS A 173 -20.71 9.41 6.30
C HIS A 173 -20.33 9.84 4.86
N TYR A 174 -21.31 10.35 4.13
CA TYR A 174 -21.23 10.94 2.80
C TYR A 174 -21.20 12.45 2.92
#